data_1382c1ed678881e3406607fe04ec6fd7
#
_entry.id   1382c1ed678881e3406607fe04ec6fd7
#
_cell.length_a   1.000
_cell.length_b   1.000
_cell.length_c   1.000
_cell.angle_alpha   90.00
_cell.angle_beta   90.00
_cell.angle_gamma   90.00
#
_symmetry.space_group_name_H-M   'P 1'
#
loop_
_entity.id
_entity.type
_entity.pdbx_description
1 polymer ?
#
loop_
_entity_poly.entity_id
_entity_poly.type
_entity_poly.pdbx_seq_one_letter_code
_entity_poly.pdbx_strand_id
1 'polypeptide(L)'
;DRIISVPDMGCREIKGIISKCRFFVGARTHATIAAYSSAVPTLVVGYSVKARGIARDLFGDETGYVLPVQSLRGKTDLTRAFENIAENESAIRDRLGKLMPEWKERAGAAGEHLNKLLEE
;
A
#
# COMPACT_ATOMS: atom_id res chain seq x y z
N ASP A 1 9.04 25.69 -4.33
CA ASP A 1 8.11 24.82 -5.04
C ASP A 1 7.68 23.61 -4.21
N ARG A 2 6.41 23.28 -4.35
CA ARG A 2 5.82 22.19 -3.58
C ARG A 2 5.84 20.85 -4.33
N ILE A 3 6.28 20.84 -5.57
CA ILE A 3 6.32 19.66 -6.41
C ILE A 3 7.77 19.34 -6.72
N ILE A 4 8.16 18.12 -6.42
CA ILE A 4 9.51 17.62 -6.70
C ILE A 4 9.37 16.36 -7.55
N SER A 5 10.10 16.31 -8.66
CA SER A 5 10.22 15.09 -9.47
C SER A 5 11.39 14.28 -8.94
N VAL A 6 11.14 13.00 -8.69
CA VAL A 6 12.18 12.06 -8.23
C VAL A 6 12.90 11.52 -9.44
N PRO A 7 14.25 11.58 -9.50
CA PRO A 7 15.01 10.99 -10.61
C PRO A 7 14.92 9.48 -10.61
N ASP A 8 15.29 8.87 -11.72
CA ASP A 8 15.39 7.43 -11.83
C ASP A 8 16.40 6.87 -10.81
N MET A 9 15.96 5.87 -10.07
CA MET A 9 16.76 5.24 -9.02
C MET A 9 16.33 3.81 -8.79
N GLY A 10 17.12 3.06 -8.05
CA GLY A 10 16.83 1.67 -7.73
C GLY A 10 15.60 1.49 -6.82
N CYS A 11 15.05 0.27 -6.81
CA CYS A 11 13.85 -0.04 -6.03
C CYS A 11 14.03 0.18 -4.52
N ARG A 12 15.24 -0.02 -4.00
CA ARG A 12 15.55 0.21 -2.57
C ARG A 12 15.44 1.68 -2.19
N GLU A 13 15.98 2.56 -3.03
CA GLU A 13 15.95 4.00 -2.81
C GLU A 13 14.52 4.53 -2.93
N ILE A 14 13.77 4.08 -3.94
CA ILE A 14 12.36 4.46 -4.11
C ILE A 14 11.53 4.00 -2.91
N LYS A 15 11.72 2.77 -2.44
CA LYS A 15 11.05 2.26 -1.24
C LYS A 15 11.41 3.09 -0.01
N GLY A 16 12.66 3.50 0.12
CA GLY A 16 13.11 4.39 1.18
C GLY A 16 12.41 5.73 1.18
N ILE A 17 12.23 6.33 0.00
CA ILE A 17 11.48 7.60 -0.15
C ILE A 17 10.01 7.39 0.22
N ILE A 18 9.37 6.35 -0.30
CA ILE A 18 7.96 6.02 0.00
C ILE A 18 7.76 5.85 1.51
N SER A 19 8.68 5.19 2.19
CA SER A 19 8.59 4.96 3.65
C SER A 19 8.57 6.24 4.48
N LYS A 20 9.08 7.34 3.94
CA LYS A 20 9.09 8.65 4.60
C LYS A 20 7.91 9.54 4.22
N CYS A 21 7.07 9.10 3.31
CA CYS A 21 5.89 9.85 2.92
C CYS A 21 4.82 9.80 4.01
N ARG A 22 4.07 10.87 4.16
CA ARG A 22 2.90 10.90 5.01
C ARG A 22 1.74 10.11 4.41
N PHE A 23 1.56 10.25 3.10
CA PHE A 23 0.56 9.53 2.30
C PHE A 23 1.18 9.04 1.01
N PHE A 24 0.59 8.02 0.44
CA PHE A 24 0.94 7.52 -0.89
C PHE A 24 -0.31 7.37 -1.75
N VAL A 25 -0.23 7.82 -2.99
CA VAL A 25 -1.27 7.57 -4.00
C VAL A 25 -0.61 6.87 -5.17
N GLY A 26 -1.05 5.69 -5.50
CA GLY A 26 -0.39 4.90 -6.53
C GLY A 26 -1.29 3.93 -7.25
N ALA A 27 -0.84 3.52 -8.43
CA ALA A 27 -1.55 2.59 -9.30
C ALA A 27 -0.82 1.24 -9.48
N ARG A 28 0.44 1.18 -9.13
CA ARG A 28 1.28 -0.02 -9.29
C ARG A 28 1.31 -0.83 -8.01
N THR A 29 1.02 -2.13 -8.12
CA THR A 29 0.91 -3.05 -6.98
C THR A 29 2.17 -3.07 -6.11
N HIS A 30 3.35 -3.17 -6.70
CA HIS A 30 4.60 -3.25 -5.93
C HIS A 30 4.90 -1.95 -5.17
N ALA A 31 4.62 -0.79 -5.74
CA ALA A 31 4.75 0.49 -5.05
C ALA A 31 3.74 0.61 -3.90
N THR A 32 2.53 0.14 -4.11
CA THR A 32 1.47 0.07 -3.09
C THR A 32 1.87 -0.82 -1.92
N ILE A 33 2.42 -1.99 -2.20
CA ILE A 33 2.94 -2.92 -1.17
C ILE A 33 4.09 -2.25 -0.40
N ALA A 34 4.98 -1.54 -1.09
CA ALA A 34 6.07 -0.80 -0.42
C ALA A 34 5.52 0.24 0.57
N ALA A 35 4.47 0.96 0.21
CA ALA A 35 3.82 1.92 1.08
C ALA A 35 3.15 1.24 2.28
N TYR A 36 2.35 0.21 2.06
CA TYR A 36 1.69 -0.54 3.12
C TYR A 36 2.70 -1.17 4.09
N SER A 37 3.76 -1.77 3.56
CA SER A 37 4.80 -2.39 4.40
C SER A 37 5.59 -1.40 5.25
N SER A 38 5.52 -0.13 4.91
CA SER A 38 6.12 0.97 5.66
C SER A 38 5.09 1.71 6.54
N ALA A 39 3.89 1.16 6.68
CA ALA A 39 2.78 1.74 7.44
C ALA A 39 2.36 3.15 6.95
N VAL A 40 2.47 3.39 5.65
CA VAL A 40 2.07 4.65 5.02
C VAL A 40 0.62 4.54 4.54
N PRO A 41 -0.29 5.41 5.00
CA PRO A 41 -1.66 5.46 4.50
C PRO A 41 -1.69 5.69 2.99
N THR A 42 -2.39 4.81 2.28
CA THR A 42 -2.29 4.69 0.83
C THR A 42 -3.66 4.66 0.19
N LEU A 43 -3.83 5.47 -0.85
CA LEU A 43 -4.94 5.38 -1.79
C LEU A 43 -4.45 4.68 -3.05
N VAL A 44 -5.08 3.55 -3.38
CA VAL A 44 -4.78 2.83 -4.61
C VAL A 44 -5.75 3.24 -5.69
N VAL A 45 -5.22 3.72 -6.81
CA VAL A 45 -6.01 4.01 -8.02
C VAL A 45 -5.78 2.86 -8.99
N GLY A 46 -6.76 2.01 -9.16
CA GLY A 46 -6.53 0.81 -9.96
C GLY A 46 -7.80 0.06 -10.37
N TYR A 47 -7.61 -0.92 -11.21
CA TYR A 47 -8.66 -1.82 -11.70
C TYR A 47 -8.36 -3.29 -11.35
N SER A 48 -7.24 -3.55 -10.74
CA SER A 48 -6.72 -4.90 -10.52
C SER A 48 -7.42 -5.60 -9.36
N VAL A 49 -7.77 -6.86 -9.56
CA VAL A 49 -8.27 -7.75 -8.50
C VAL A 49 -7.27 -7.87 -7.35
N LYS A 50 -5.97 -7.81 -7.65
CA LYS A 50 -4.90 -7.86 -6.64
C LYS A 50 -4.96 -6.68 -5.68
N ALA A 51 -5.15 -5.47 -6.19
CA ALA A 51 -5.26 -4.27 -5.35
C ALA A 51 -6.44 -4.38 -4.38
N ARG A 52 -7.58 -4.84 -4.88
CA ARG A 52 -8.79 -5.06 -4.10
C ARG A 52 -8.60 -6.16 -3.06
N GLY A 53 -7.98 -7.26 -3.45
CA GLY A 53 -7.66 -8.36 -2.53
C GLY A 53 -6.75 -7.93 -1.39
N ILE A 54 -5.68 -7.21 -1.68
CA ILE A 54 -4.76 -6.70 -0.66
C ILE A 54 -5.49 -5.78 0.33
N ALA A 55 -6.33 -4.87 -0.15
CA ALA A 55 -7.10 -3.98 0.71
C ALA A 55 -8.07 -4.75 1.62
N ARG A 56 -8.75 -5.76 1.09
CA ARG A 56 -9.63 -6.63 1.90
C ARG A 56 -8.85 -7.38 2.97
N ASP A 57 -7.69 -7.93 2.62
CA ASP A 57 -6.86 -8.67 3.56
C ASP A 57 -6.34 -7.78 4.69
N LEU A 58 -5.94 -6.54 4.37
CA LEU A 58 -5.39 -5.61 5.35
C LEU A 58 -6.47 -4.92 6.20
N PHE A 59 -7.58 -4.53 5.59
CA PHE A 59 -8.57 -3.65 6.22
C PHE A 59 -9.95 -4.30 6.39
N GLY A 60 -10.15 -5.51 5.87
CA GLY A 60 -11.44 -6.18 5.88
C GLY A 60 -12.40 -5.71 4.79
N ASP A 61 -12.13 -4.58 4.16
CA ASP A 61 -12.92 -4.00 3.08
C ASP A 61 -12.01 -3.25 2.11
N GLU A 62 -12.41 -3.18 0.86
CA GLU A 62 -11.73 -2.41 -0.18
C GLU A 62 -12.27 -0.99 -0.31
N THR A 63 -13.48 -0.75 0.18
CA THR A 63 -14.16 0.54 0.07
C THR A 63 -13.42 1.63 0.82
N GLY A 64 -13.11 2.72 0.14
CA GLY A 64 -12.35 3.84 0.70
C GLY A 64 -10.82 3.69 0.60
N TYR A 65 -10.30 2.51 0.26
CA TYR A 65 -8.86 2.26 0.11
C TYR A 65 -8.44 2.10 -1.35
N VAL A 66 -9.33 1.59 -2.18
CA VAL A 66 -9.11 1.41 -3.62
C VAL A 66 -10.14 2.23 -4.39
N LEU A 67 -9.66 3.13 -5.23
CA LEU A 67 -10.49 3.89 -6.15
C LEU A 67 -10.40 3.23 -7.54
N PRO A 68 -11.48 2.58 -8.02
CA PRO A 68 -11.46 2.00 -9.35
C PRO A 68 -11.31 3.08 -10.43
N VAL A 69 -10.42 2.85 -11.39
CA VAL A 69 -10.19 3.80 -12.50
C VAL A 69 -11.49 4.09 -13.25
N GLN A 70 -12.34 3.07 -13.41
CA GLN A 70 -13.63 3.20 -14.07
C GLN A 70 -14.62 4.13 -13.35
N SER A 71 -14.39 4.38 -12.06
CA SER A 71 -15.21 5.28 -11.25
C SER A 71 -14.76 6.73 -11.32
N LEU A 72 -13.64 7.00 -11.96
CA LEU A 72 -13.13 8.36 -12.16
C LEU A 72 -13.92 9.04 -13.28
N ARG A 73 -14.84 9.90 -12.90
CA ARG A 73 -15.68 10.67 -13.85
C ARG A 73 -15.37 12.16 -13.87
N GLY A 74 -14.74 12.68 -12.80
CA GLY A 74 -14.42 14.10 -12.67
C GLY A 74 -13.22 14.33 -11.79
N LYS A 75 -12.75 15.59 -11.77
CA LYS A 75 -11.56 15.98 -10.99
C LYS A 75 -11.74 15.80 -9.48
N THR A 76 -12.99 15.84 -9.00
CA THR A 76 -13.28 15.77 -7.56
C THR A 76 -13.28 14.36 -7.01
N ASP A 77 -13.36 13.33 -7.85
CA ASP A 77 -13.43 11.94 -7.39
C ASP A 77 -12.14 11.51 -6.68
N LEU A 78 -10.98 11.83 -7.28
CA LEU A 78 -9.69 11.55 -6.68
C LEU A 78 -9.49 12.35 -5.38
N THR A 79 -9.86 13.63 -5.39
CA THR A 79 -9.76 14.50 -4.22
C THR A 79 -10.58 13.97 -3.05
N ARG A 80 -11.82 13.58 -3.28
CA ARG A 80 -12.70 13.00 -2.25
C ARG A 80 -12.14 11.69 -1.69
N ALA A 81 -11.66 10.82 -2.56
CA ALA A 81 -11.05 9.57 -2.15
C ALA A 81 -9.80 9.81 -1.27
N PHE A 82 -8.98 10.76 -1.65
CA PHE A 82 -7.80 11.16 -0.86
C PHE A 82 -8.20 11.78 0.48
N GLU A 83 -9.19 12.66 0.51
CA GLU A 83 -9.68 13.27 1.75
C GLU A 83 -10.17 12.21 2.74
N ASN A 84 -10.85 11.16 2.25
CA ASN A 84 -11.26 10.04 3.09
C ASN A 84 -10.07 9.32 3.72
N ILE A 85 -9.00 9.08 2.97
CA ILE A 85 -7.75 8.50 3.51
C ILE A 85 -7.12 9.45 4.53
N ALA A 86 -7.09 10.74 4.25
CA ALA A 86 -6.51 11.75 5.15
C ALA A 86 -7.26 11.86 6.47
N GLU A 87 -8.59 11.80 6.45
CA GLU A 87 -9.44 11.83 7.65
C GLU A 87 -9.22 10.60 8.54
N ASN A 88 -8.87 9.47 7.95
CA ASN A 88 -8.62 8.21 8.65
C ASN A 88 -7.13 7.90 8.83
N GLU A 89 -6.25 8.87 8.64
CA GLU A 89 -4.79 8.70 8.66
C GLU A 89 -4.30 7.93 9.89
N SER A 90 -4.68 8.36 11.08
CA SER A 90 -4.21 7.74 12.33
C SER A 90 -4.68 6.29 12.45
N ALA A 91 -5.94 6.02 12.15
CA ALA A 91 -6.51 4.68 12.22
C ALA A 91 -5.85 3.73 11.20
N ILE A 92 -5.61 4.20 9.98
CA ILE A 92 -4.95 3.41 8.93
C ILE A 92 -3.50 3.12 9.31
N ARG A 93 -2.78 4.12 9.77
CA ARG A 93 -1.38 4.00 10.19
C ARG A 93 -1.22 3.02 11.35
N ASP A 94 -2.09 3.13 12.36
CA ASP A 94 -2.08 2.22 13.52
C ASP A 94 -2.39 0.78 13.10
N ARG A 95 -3.37 0.59 12.24
CA ARG A 95 -3.72 -0.74 11.76
C ARG A 95 -2.57 -1.38 10.96
N LEU A 96 -1.97 -0.65 10.05
CA LEU A 96 -0.81 -1.13 9.29
C LEU A 96 0.37 -1.44 10.22
N GLY A 97 0.65 -0.59 11.20
CA GLY A 97 1.70 -0.80 12.18
C GLY A 97 1.50 -2.07 13.02
N LYS A 98 0.27 -2.44 13.30
CA LYS A 98 -0.07 -3.68 14.02
C LYS A 98 -0.02 -4.92 13.12
N LEU A 99 -0.44 -4.80 11.87
CA LEU A 99 -0.51 -5.92 10.94
C LEU A 99 0.83 -6.30 10.32
N MET A 100 1.69 -5.32 10.03
CA MET A 100 2.93 -5.56 9.28
C MET A 100 3.90 -6.52 9.96
N PRO A 101 4.14 -6.50 11.28
CA PRO A 101 4.96 -7.52 11.91
C PRO A 101 4.47 -8.93 11.68
N GLU A 102 3.17 -9.17 11.81
CA GLU A 102 2.55 -10.48 11.56
C GLU A 102 2.69 -10.91 10.09
N TRP A 103 2.46 -9.99 9.15
CA TRP A 103 2.58 -10.28 7.73
C TRP A 103 4.02 -10.57 7.31
N LYS A 104 4.98 -9.88 7.89
CA LYS A 104 6.42 -10.15 7.69
C LYS A 104 6.80 -11.52 8.23
N GLU A 105 6.28 -11.90 9.39
CA GLU A 105 6.48 -13.23 9.97
C GLU A 105 5.89 -14.32 9.09
N ARG A 106 4.67 -14.15 8.59
CA ARG A 106 4.04 -15.09 7.64
C ARG A 106 4.87 -15.24 6.36
N ALA A 107 5.40 -14.17 5.82
CA ALA A 107 6.26 -14.19 4.65
C ALA A 107 7.55 -14.98 4.93
N GLY A 108 8.13 -14.83 6.12
CA GLY A 108 9.31 -15.58 6.55
C GLY A 108 9.04 -17.08 6.71
N ALA A 109 7.85 -17.46 7.16
CA ALA A 109 7.46 -18.85 7.35
C ALA A 109 7.54 -19.68 6.06
N ALA A 110 7.31 -19.09 4.91
CA ALA A 110 7.46 -19.75 3.62
C ALA A 110 8.90 -20.24 3.39
N GLY A 111 9.89 -19.44 3.77
CA GLY A 111 11.31 -19.80 3.70
C GLY A 111 11.66 -20.95 4.64
N GLU A 112 11.12 -20.95 5.85
CA GLU A 112 11.32 -22.03 6.82
C GLU A 112 10.76 -23.36 6.33
N HIS A 113 9.55 -23.34 5.76
CA HIS A 113 8.95 -24.53 5.16
C HIS A 113 9.77 -25.07 3.99
N LEU A 114 10.27 -24.17 3.13
CA LEU A 114 11.12 -24.57 2.02
C LEU A 114 12.42 -25.22 2.52
N ASN A 115 13.07 -24.64 3.52
CA ASN A 115 14.27 -25.22 4.10
C ASN A 115 14.04 -26.62 4.65
N LYS A 116 12.94 -26.83 5.37
CA LYS A 116 12.56 -28.17 5.87
C LYS A 116 12.41 -29.19 4.75
N LEU A 117 11.79 -28.81 3.64
CA LEU A 117 11.64 -29.69 2.48
C LEU A 117 12.97 -30.03 1.81
N LEU A 118 13.92 -29.10 1.82
CA LEU A 118 15.25 -29.31 1.24
C LEU A 118 16.15 -30.18 2.12
N GLU A 119 15.90 -30.24 3.41
CA GLU A 119 16.63 -31.11 4.36
C GLU A 119 16.14 -32.58 4.37
N GLU A 120 14.97 -32.84 3.83
CA GLU A 120 14.42 -34.19 3.66
C GLU A 120 14.99 -34.87 2.39
#